data_a51c25faccbe5e7bfac46b80059539d0
#
_entry.id   a51c25faccbe5e7bfac46b80059539d0
#
_cell.length_a   1.000
_cell.length_b   1.000
_cell.length_c   1.000
_cell.angle_alpha   90.00
_cell.angle_beta   90.00
_cell.angle_gamma   90.00
#
_symmetry.space_group_name_H-M   'P 1'
#
loop_
_entity.id
_entity.type
_entity.pdbx_description
1 polymer ?
#
loop_
_entity_poly.entity_id
_entity_poly.type
_entity_poly.pdbx_seq_one_letter_code
_entity_poly.pdbx_strand_id
1 'polypeptide(L)'
;STFMNILNGNDAIIKTGGYEGEILIDGRRVRIESHRQSVSEGIAMVHQELALFAGMSAAENIKINREHVKIKGPILPELGYVDHKKNEEDARKTLIRIGADLDPARLIDSLSLNQKQFVELARELDNQDVRLLMLDEPTSSLNITETKSLLTCIREIAASGISVLFISHRLEEIMEVCDTVSVLRDGELISTYSKEEFDCHRFTDD
;
A
#
# COMPACT_ATOMS: atom_id res chain seq x y z
N SER A 1 -7.81 -11.18 4.79
CA SER A 1 -7.92 -10.48 3.49
C SER A 1 -9.36 -10.10 3.07
N THR A 2 -10.45 -10.78 3.53
CA THR A 2 -11.84 -10.37 3.18
C THR A 2 -12.15 -8.94 3.60
N PHE A 3 -11.78 -8.55 4.81
CA PHE A 3 -11.95 -7.19 5.33
C PHE A 3 -11.23 -6.15 4.43
N MET A 4 -9.98 -6.41 4.06
CA MET A 4 -9.26 -5.54 3.13
C MET A 4 -9.92 -5.47 1.75
N ASN A 5 -10.45 -6.58 1.25
CA ASN A 5 -11.15 -6.62 -0.03
C ASN A 5 -12.43 -5.76 -0.02
N ILE A 6 -13.14 -5.68 1.12
CA ILE A 6 -14.27 -4.77 1.30
C ILE A 6 -13.80 -3.31 1.16
N LEU A 7 -12.76 -2.92 1.91
CA LEU A 7 -12.21 -1.56 1.88
C LEU A 7 -11.60 -1.20 0.53
N ASN A 8 -11.03 -2.18 -0.19
CA ASN A 8 -10.47 -1.99 -1.52
C ASN A 8 -11.54 -1.94 -2.63
N GLY A 9 -12.82 -2.18 -2.29
CA GLY A 9 -13.90 -2.19 -3.29
C GLY A 9 -13.76 -3.31 -4.32
N ASN A 10 -13.34 -4.51 -3.87
CA ASN A 10 -13.12 -5.65 -4.75
C ASN A 10 -14.43 -6.12 -5.40
N ASP A 11 -14.41 -6.25 -6.72
CA ASP A 11 -15.54 -6.65 -7.54
C ASP A 11 -16.19 -7.99 -7.10
N ALA A 12 -15.39 -8.93 -6.59
CA ALA A 12 -15.90 -10.21 -6.11
C ALA A 12 -16.84 -10.03 -4.91
N ILE A 13 -16.54 -9.12 -4.00
CA ILE A 13 -17.39 -8.79 -2.86
C ILE A 13 -18.66 -8.07 -3.35
N ILE A 14 -18.50 -7.05 -4.19
CA ILE A 14 -19.62 -6.22 -4.67
C ILE A 14 -20.65 -7.07 -5.44
N LYS A 15 -20.19 -7.96 -6.34
CA LYS A 15 -21.04 -8.81 -7.19
C LYS A 15 -21.72 -9.96 -6.43
N THR A 16 -21.22 -10.34 -5.25
CA THR A 16 -21.79 -11.40 -4.41
C THR A 16 -22.75 -10.92 -3.34
N GLY A 17 -23.20 -9.66 -3.40
CA GLY A 17 -24.15 -9.06 -2.47
C GLY A 17 -23.58 -7.91 -1.66
N GLY A 18 -22.29 -7.62 -1.77
CA GLY A 18 -21.65 -6.53 -1.04
C GLY A 18 -21.31 -6.87 0.41
N TYR A 19 -21.45 -5.90 1.27
CA TYR A 19 -21.22 -6.03 2.71
C TYR A 19 -22.32 -5.32 3.50
N GLU A 20 -22.51 -5.70 4.74
CA GLU A 20 -23.37 -5.01 5.70
C GLU A 20 -22.52 -4.25 6.71
N GLY A 21 -23.14 -3.24 7.36
CA GLY A 21 -22.46 -2.37 8.32
C GLY A 21 -22.09 -1.00 7.74
N GLU A 22 -21.26 -0.27 8.48
CA GLU A 22 -20.89 1.10 8.17
C GLU A 22 -19.38 1.26 8.09
N ILE A 23 -18.93 2.00 7.10
CA ILE A 23 -17.54 2.48 7.00
C ILE A 23 -17.55 3.98 7.26
N LEU A 24 -16.73 4.42 8.22
CA LEU A 24 -16.55 5.83 8.53
C LEU A 24 -15.10 6.24 8.19
N ILE A 25 -14.98 7.30 7.37
CA ILE A 25 -13.69 7.93 7.06
C ILE A 25 -13.79 9.38 7.54
N ASP A 26 -12.94 9.77 8.47
CA ASP A 26 -12.98 11.08 9.13
C ASP A 26 -14.38 11.41 9.71
N GLY A 27 -15.06 10.42 10.27
CA GLY A 27 -16.41 10.55 10.83
C GLY A 27 -17.53 10.62 9.79
N ARG A 28 -17.23 10.64 8.50
CA ARG A 28 -18.19 10.64 7.39
C ARG A 28 -18.49 9.21 6.96
N ARG A 29 -19.79 8.87 6.90
CA ARG A 29 -20.23 7.57 6.38
C ARG A 29 -19.94 7.50 4.88
N VAL A 30 -19.22 6.46 4.47
CA VAL A 30 -18.95 6.14 3.05
C VAL A 30 -19.41 4.73 2.74
N ARG A 31 -19.80 4.51 1.48
CA ARG A 31 -20.08 3.19 0.94
C ARG A 31 -19.14 2.94 -0.22
N ILE A 32 -18.33 1.90 -0.09
CA ILE A 32 -17.36 1.54 -1.12
C ILE A 32 -18.00 0.50 -2.05
N GLU A 33 -18.25 0.90 -3.29
CA GLU A 33 -18.92 0.09 -4.32
C GLU A 33 -18.00 -0.20 -5.52
N SER A 34 -16.76 0.27 -5.48
CA SER A 34 -15.75 0.01 -6.51
C SER A 34 -14.36 0.35 -6.03
N HIS A 35 -13.34 -0.24 -6.65
CA HIS A 35 -11.94 0.11 -6.41
C HIS A 35 -11.67 1.61 -6.69
N ARG A 36 -12.26 2.18 -7.76
CA ARG A 36 -12.12 3.61 -8.06
C ARG A 36 -12.59 4.49 -6.90
N GLN A 37 -13.70 4.11 -6.27
CA GLN A 37 -14.20 4.85 -5.11
C GLN A 37 -13.30 4.69 -3.90
N SER A 38 -12.79 3.49 -3.62
CA SER A 38 -11.78 3.25 -2.58
C SER A 38 -10.59 4.19 -2.74
N VAL A 39 -10.01 4.25 -3.93
CA VAL A 39 -8.89 5.15 -4.26
C VAL A 39 -9.29 6.62 -4.08
N SER A 40 -10.50 7.04 -4.46
CA SER A 40 -10.96 8.43 -4.29
C SER A 40 -11.20 8.82 -2.83
N GLU A 41 -11.42 7.85 -1.94
CA GLU A 41 -11.49 8.05 -0.49
C GLU A 41 -10.09 8.03 0.18
N GLY A 42 -9.03 7.90 -0.60
CA GLY A 42 -7.64 7.90 -0.11
C GLY A 42 -7.18 6.55 0.44
N ILE A 43 -7.81 5.44 0.02
CA ILE A 43 -7.41 4.09 0.41
C ILE A 43 -6.49 3.52 -0.68
N ALA A 44 -5.31 3.05 -0.28
CA ALA A 44 -4.35 2.35 -1.11
C ALA A 44 -4.09 0.95 -0.54
N MET A 45 -3.79 -0.02 -1.40
CA MET A 45 -3.56 -1.40 -0.97
C MET A 45 -2.37 -2.02 -1.71
N VAL A 46 -1.43 -2.53 -0.94
CA VAL A 46 -0.36 -3.39 -1.42
C VAL A 46 -0.78 -4.84 -1.17
N HIS A 47 -0.83 -5.62 -2.23
CA HIS A 47 -1.21 -7.02 -2.21
C HIS A 47 -0.02 -7.92 -1.84
N GLN A 48 -0.30 -9.14 -1.40
CA GLN A 48 0.71 -10.15 -1.13
C GLN A 48 1.52 -10.52 -2.39
N GLU A 49 0.86 -10.54 -3.56
CA GLU A 49 1.52 -10.77 -4.85
C GLU A 49 1.86 -9.43 -5.51
N LEU A 50 3.12 -9.27 -5.90
CA LEU A 50 3.61 -8.05 -6.55
C LEU A 50 2.97 -7.87 -7.94
N ALA A 51 2.32 -6.74 -8.14
CA ALA A 51 1.67 -6.38 -9.40
C ALA A 51 2.51 -5.39 -10.21
N LEU A 52 3.79 -5.72 -10.46
CA LEU A 52 4.74 -4.89 -11.21
C LEU A 52 4.95 -5.40 -12.63
N PHE A 53 5.14 -4.47 -13.56
CA PHE A 53 5.47 -4.76 -14.95
C PHE A 53 6.98 -4.97 -15.11
N ALA A 54 7.39 -6.20 -15.34
CA ALA A 54 8.77 -6.66 -15.32
C ALA A 54 9.69 -5.91 -16.31
N GLY A 55 9.23 -5.72 -17.54
CA GLY A 55 9.99 -5.03 -18.59
C GLY A 55 10.04 -3.51 -18.52
N MET A 56 9.44 -2.91 -17.47
CA MET A 56 9.42 -1.47 -17.26
C MET A 56 10.39 -1.07 -16.15
N SER A 57 10.80 0.20 -16.13
CA SER A 57 11.62 0.77 -15.05
C SER A 57 10.80 0.92 -13.76
N ALA A 58 11.47 1.14 -12.63
CA ALA A 58 10.82 1.47 -11.37
C ALA A 58 10.00 2.76 -11.50
N ALA A 59 10.52 3.80 -12.15
CA ALA A 59 9.80 5.03 -12.39
C ALA A 59 8.52 4.83 -13.21
N GLU A 60 8.56 4.04 -14.26
CA GLU A 60 7.39 3.74 -15.10
C GLU A 60 6.33 2.96 -14.30
N ASN A 61 6.74 2.00 -13.46
CA ASN A 61 5.81 1.29 -12.58
C ASN A 61 5.18 2.21 -11.52
N ILE A 62 5.95 3.11 -10.91
CA ILE A 62 5.46 4.07 -9.92
C ILE A 62 4.46 5.05 -10.54
N LYS A 63 4.75 5.52 -11.75
CA LYS A 63 3.95 6.55 -12.43
C LYS A 63 2.84 6.01 -13.32
N ILE A 64 2.64 4.71 -13.40
CA ILE A 64 1.63 4.10 -14.28
C ILE A 64 0.24 4.72 -14.05
N ASN A 65 -0.43 5.11 -15.14
CA ASN A 65 -1.70 5.85 -15.15
C ASN A 65 -1.63 7.27 -14.53
N ARG A 66 -0.43 7.76 -14.18
CA ARG A 66 -0.18 9.10 -13.60
C ARG A 66 1.03 9.78 -14.24
N GLU A 67 1.38 9.35 -15.44
CA GLU A 67 2.54 9.85 -16.16
C GLU A 67 2.41 11.33 -16.50
N HIS A 68 3.49 12.08 -16.32
CA HIS A 68 3.60 13.41 -16.89
C HIS A 68 3.73 13.33 -18.41
N VAL A 69 2.89 14.08 -19.10
CA VAL A 69 2.84 14.11 -20.56
C VAL A 69 3.25 15.48 -21.07
N LYS A 70 4.16 15.53 -22.02
CA LYS A 70 4.49 16.76 -22.77
C LYS A 70 3.53 16.91 -23.94
N ILE A 71 2.70 17.95 -23.94
CA ILE A 71 1.86 18.28 -25.08
C ILE A 71 2.70 19.03 -26.11
N LYS A 72 2.88 18.44 -27.30
CA LYS A 72 3.53 19.12 -28.42
C LYS A 72 2.50 19.59 -29.45
N GLY A 73 2.30 20.91 -29.45
CA GLY A 73 1.67 21.66 -30.55
C GLY A 73 0.14 21.73 -30.54
N PRO A 74 -0.42 22.74 -31.22
CA PRO A 74 -1.84 23.01 -31.21
C PRO A 74 -2.70 22.08 -32.09
N ILE A 75 -2.10 21.20 -32.89
CA ILE A 75 -2.80 20.43 -33.93
C ILE A 75 -3.29 19.06 -33.44
N LEU A 76 -2.62 18.45 -32.43
CA LEU A 76 -2.99 17.14 -31.86
C LEU A 76 -2.77 17.15 -30.35
N PRO A 77 -3.66 17.79 -29.58
CA PRO A 77 -3.54 17.86 -28.12
C PRO A 77 -3.67 16.49 -27.44
N GLU A 78 -4.21 15.48 -28.13
CA GLU A 78 -4.41 14.12 -27.62
C GLU A 78 -3.18 13.22 -27.77
N LEU A 79 -2.16 13.62 -28.56
CA LEU A 79 -0.90 12.90 -28.74
C LEU A 79 0.21 13.54 -27.92
N GLY A 80 0.18 13.32 -26.61
CA GLY A 80 1.26 13.70 -25.72
C GLY A 80 2.37 12.65 -25.70
N TYR A 81 3.63 13.10 -25.57
CA TYR A 81 4.77 12.21 -25.29
C TYR A 81 4.99 12.15 -23.77
N VAL A 82 5.23 10.94 -23.24
CA VAL A 82 5.57 10.76 -21.83
C VAL A 82 6.85 11.53 -21.49
N ASP A 83 6.83 12.33 -20.44
CA ASP A 83 7.99 13.02 -19.91
C ASP A 83 8.77 12.11 -18.95
N HIS A 84 9.54 11.19 -19.50
CA HIS A 84 10.33 10.22 -18.74
C HIS A 84 11.19 10.88 -17.65
N LYS A 85 11.85 12.01 -17.99
CA LYS A 85 12.72 12.71 -17.04
C LYS A 85 11.95 13.21 -15.81
N LYS A 86 10.79 13.83 -16.04
CA LYS A 86 9.94 14.32 -14.95
C LYS A 86 9.36 13.17 -14.12
N ASN A 87 8.97 12.08 -14.78
CA ASN A 87 8.49 10.88 -14.09
C ASN A 87 9.56 10.26 -13.20
N GLU A 88 10.82 10.18 -13.68
CA GLU A 88 11.95 9.71 -12.88
C GLU A 88 12.24 10.62 -11.69
N GLU A 89 12.21 11.95 -11.89
CA GLU A 89 12.42 12.93 -10.81
C GLU A 89 11.34 12.80 -9.71
N ASP A 90 10.09 12.64 -10.09
CA ASP A 90 9.00 12.50 -9.14
C ASP A 90 9.01 11.12 -8.46
N ALA A 91 9.27 10.04 -9.20
CA ALA A 91 9.44 8.71 -8.64
C ALA A 91 10.60 8.66 -7.63
N ARG A 92 11.72 9.34 -7.93
CA ARG A 92 12.84 9.47 -7.00
C ARG A 92 12.46 10.16 -5.71
N LYS A 93 11.64 11.23 -5.76
CA LYS A 93 11.15 11.91 -4.55
C LYS A 93 10.29 10.99 -3.71
N THR A 94 9.42 10.20 -4.34
CA THR A 94 8.56 9.24 -3.63
C THR A 94 9.40 8.13 -2.99
N LEU A 95 10.38 7.57 -3.69
CA LEU A 95 11.31 6.58 -3.15
C LEU A 95 12.10 7.12 -1.95
N ILE A 96 12.65 8.34 -2.05
CA ILE A 96 13.36 8.99 -0.94
C ILE A 96 12.43 9.19 0.27
N ARG A 97 11.18 9.62 0.05
CA ARG A 97 10.19 9.83 1.12
C ARG A 97 9.91 8.57 1.93
N ILE A 98 10.01 7.40 1.32
CA ILE A 98 9.81 6.10 1.99
C ILE A 98 11.14 5.43 2.39
N GLY A 99 12.26 6.15 2.38
CA GLY A 99 13.56 5.63 2.78
C GLY A 99 14.17 4.59 1.82
N ALA A 100 13.66 4.49 0.59
CA ALA A 100 14.17 3.52 -0.40
C ALA A 100 15.34 4.10 -1.20
N ASP A 101 16.53 3.55 -1.02
CA ASP A 101 17.71 3.85 -1.85
C ASP A 101 17.68 3.01 -3.13
N LEU A 102 16.95 3.49 -4.13
CA LEU A 102 16.78 2.83 -5.41
C LEU A 102 16.82 3.84 -6.55
N ASP A 103 17.60 3.51 -7.60
CA ASP A 103 17.58 4.28 -8.84
C ASP A 103 16.28 4.00 -9.62
N PRO A 104 15.42 5.02 -9.83
CA PRO A 104 14.14 4.83 -10.50
C PRO A 104 14.25 4.42 -11.98
N ALA A 105 15.41 4.59 -12.61
CA ALA A 105 15.65 4.16 -13.99
C ALA A 105 15.90 2.64 -14.14
N ARG A 106 16.15 1.92 -13.03
CA ARG A 106 16.39 0.47 -13.09
C ARG A 106 15.15 -0.30 -13.50
N LEU A 107 15.35 -1.32 -14.35
CA LEU A 107 14.29 -2.25 -14.74
C LEU A 107 13.88 -3.15 -13.56
N ILE A 108 12.59 -3.42 -13.43
CA ILE A 108 12.04 -4.28 -12.38
C ILE A 108 12.70 -5.65 -12.35
N ASP A 109 13.01 -6.23 -13.51
CA ASP A 109 13.65 -7.56 -13.59
C ASP A 109 15.02 -7.61 -12.91
N SER A 110 15.72 -6.46 -12.83
CA SER A 110 17.05 -6.36 -12.21
C SER A 110 16.99 -6.12 -10.69
N LEU A 111 15.81 -5.95 -10.12
CA LEU A 111 15.61 -5.62 -8.72
C LEU A 111 15.47 -6.87 -7.86
N SER A 112 15.99 -6.80 -6.62
CA SER A 112 15.69 -7.80 -5.59
C SER A 112 14.21 -7.75 -5.18
N LEU A 113 13.72 -8.78 -4.52
CA LEU A 113 12.34 -8.85 -4.06
C LEU A 113 12.00 -7.67 -3.13
N ASN A 114 12.88 -7.36 -2.19
CA ASN A 114 12.73 -6.21 -1.29
C ASN A 114 12.63 -4.88 -2.07
N GLN A 115 13.50 -4.67 -3.07
CA GLN A 115 13.45 -3.47 -3.90
C GLN A 115 12.13 -3.37 -4.69
N LYS A 116 11.62 -4.49 -5.19
CA LYS A 116 10.31 -4.56 -5.85
C LYS A 116 9.16 -4.16 -4.90
N GLN A 117 9.22 -4.58 -3.64
CA GLN A 117 8.23 -4.16 -2.64
C GLN A 117 8.25 -2.65 -2.38
N PHE A 118 9.44 -2.04 -2.31
CA PHE A 118 9.55 -0.58 -2.22
C PHE A 118 9.00 0.13 -3.46
N VAL A 119 9.17 -0.41 -4.66
CA VAL A 119 8.57 0.14 -5.87
C VAL A 119 7.04 0.09 -5.78
N GLU A 120 6.47 -1.01 -5.29
CA GLU A 120 5.03 -1.15 -5.13
C GLU A 120 4.47 -0.19 -4.07
N LEU A 121 5.13 -0.08 -2.91
CA LEU A 121 4.80 0.93 -1.91
C LEU A 121 4.86 2.34 -2.48
N ALA A 122 5.93 2.67 -3.21
CA ALA A 122 6.10 3.97 -3.84
C ALA A 122 4.99 4.25 -4.87
N ARG A 123 4.57 3.24 -5.65
CA ARG A 123 3.46 3.36 -6.59
C ARG A 123 2.16 3.74 -5.90
N GLU A 124 1.83 3.06 -4.81
CA GLU A 124 0.62 3.35 -4.06
C GLU A 124 0.66 4.74 -3.39
N LEU A 125 1.82 5.14 -2.88
CA LEU A 125 2.05 6.42 -2.20
C LEU A 125 2.37 7.60 -3.14
N ASP A 126 2.53 7.36 -4.44
CA ASP A 126 2.69 8.43 -5.43
C ASP A 126 1.40 9.27 -5.59
N ASN A 127 0.25 8.71 -5.25
CA ASN A 127 -0.97 9.47 -5.02
C ASN A 127 -0.83 10.26 -3.71
N GLN A 128 -0.95 11.60 -3.80
CA GLN A 128 -0.77 12.49 -2.64
C GLN A 128 -1.96 12.47 -1.67
N ASP A 129 -3.08 11.90 -2.06
CA ASP A 129 -4.32 11.88 -1.28
C ASP A 129 -4.49 10.61 -0.42
N VAL A 130 -3.44 9.76 -0.32
CA VAL A 130 -3.50 8.53 0.49
C VAL A 130 -3.62 8.87 1.97
N ARG A 131 -4.67 8.33 2.60
CA ARG A 131 -4.97 8.45 4.04
C ARG A 131 -4.84 7.12 4.77
N LEU A 132 -5.15 6.02 4.08
CA LEU A 132 -5.04 4.65 4.60
C LEU A 132 -4.24 3.81 3.61
N LEU A 133 -3.13 3.26 4.09
CA LEU A 133 -2.35 2.25 3.38
C LEU A 133 -2.63 0.89 3.99
N MET A 134 -3.11 -0.05 3.18
CA MET A 134 -3.37 -1.43 3.57
C MET A 134 -2.25 -2.35 3.06
N LEU A 135 -1.69 -3.17 3.95
CA LEU A 135 -0.59 -4.08 3.68
C LEU A 135 -0.98 -5.51 4.07
N ASP A 136 -1.11 -6.40 3.07
CA ASP A 136 -1.49 -7.80 3.27
C ASP A 136 -0.24 -8.69 3.21
N GLU A 137 0.26 -9.10 4.39
CA GLU A 137 1.46 -9.93 4.57
C GLU A 137 2.71 -9.47 3.80
N PRO A 138 3.10 -8.18 3.86
CA PRO A 138 4.14 -7.63 2.99
C PRO A 138 5.54 -8.18 3.26
N THR A 139 5.74 -8.89 4.36
CA THR A 139 7.03 -9.45 4.80
C THR A 139 7.18 -10.95 4.54
N SER A 140 6.13 -11.62 4.03
CA SER A 140 6.06 -13.08 3.94
C SER A 140 7.23 -13.75 3.21
N SER A 141 7.80 -13.07 2.21
CA SER A 141 8.90 -13.57 1.38
C SER A 141 10.26 -12.91 1.65
N LEU A 142 10.36 -12.08 2.69
CA LEU A 142 11.57 -11.33 3.04
C LEU A 142 12.41 -12.04 4.10
N ASN A 143 13.74 -11.84 4.03
CA ASN A 143 14.64 -12.21 5.11
C ASN A 143 14.58 -11.19 6.28
N ILE A 144 15.23 -11.52 7.40
CA ILE A 144 15.18 -10.70 8.64
C ILE A 144 15.63 -9.25 8.41
N THR A 145 16.71 -9.05 7.65
CA THR A 145 17.25 -7.70 7.39
C THR A 145 16.31 -6.89 6.51
N GLU A 146 15.78 -7.51 5.47
CA GLU A 146 14.80 -6.90 4.56
C GLU A 146 13.49 -6.57 5.28
N THR A 147 13.00 -7.47 6.13
CA THR A 147 11.84 -7.24 6.99
C THR A 147 12.03 -6.00 7.87
N LYS A 148 13.16 -5.87 8.57
CA LYS A 148 13.45 -4.69 9.40
C LYS A 148 13.46 -3.39 8.59
N SER A 149 14.03 -3.42 7.39
CA SER A 149 14.03 -2.26 6.49
C SER A 149 12.60 -1.85 6.12
N LEU A 150 11.76 -2.82 5.76
CA LEU A 150 10.36 -2.57 5.41
C LEU A 150 9.55 -2.06 6.61
N LEU A 151 9.72 -2.64 7.81
CA LEU A 151 9.04 -2.19 9.02
C LEU A 151 9.44 -0.76 9.40
N THR A 152 10.70 -0.39 9.21
CA THR A 152 11.17 1.00 9.40
C THR A 152 10.46 1.95 8.42
N CYS A 153 10.37 1.58 7.14
CA CYS A 153 9.63 2.35 6.14
C CYS A 153 8.15 2.52 6.51
N ILE A 154 7.49 1.46 6.98
CA ILE A 154 6.08 1.51 7.43
C ILE A 154 5.89 2.51 8.57
N ARG A 155 6.82 2.54 9.54
CA ARG A 155 6.79 3.54 10.62
C ARG A 155 6.96 4.98 10.10
N GLU A 156 7.84 5.19 9.15
CA GLU A 156 8.05 6.52 8.54
C GLU A 156 6.80 6.98 7.79
N ILE A 157 6.14 6.07 7.07
CA ILE A 157 4.85 6.33 6.41
C ILE A 157 3.79 6.72 7.45
N ALA A 158 3.66 5.96 8.54
CA ALA A 158 2.72 6.27 9.61
C ALA A 158 3.04 7.62 10.29
N ALA A 159 4.32 7.90 10.55
CA ALA A 159 4.77 9.17 11.12
C ALA A 159 4.49 10.37 10.20
N SER A 160 4.35 10.16 8.89
CA SER A 160 3.93 11.20 7.93
C SER A 160 2.43 11.53 7.97
N GLY A 161 1.65 10.85 8.82
CA GLY A 161 0.21 11.06 9.00
C GLY A 161 -0.68 10.13 8.17
N ILE A 162 -0.12 9.13 7.51
CA ILE A 162 -0.89 8.10 6.80
C ILE A 162 -1.23 6.97 7.78
N SER A 163 -2.50 6.63 7.94
CA SER A 163 -2.90 5.46 8.71
C SER A 163 -2.47 4.18 8.00
N VAL A 164 -1.96 3.19 8.75
CA VAL A 164 -1.55 1.91 8.16
C VAL A 164 -2.36 0.77 8.77
N LEU A 165 -2.98 -0.03 7.92
CA LEU A 165 -3.60 -1.29 8.27
C LEU A 165 -2.68 -2.43 7.83
N PHE A 166 -2.08 -3.11 8.80
CA PHE A 166 -1.06 -4.12 8.58
C PHE A 166 -1.57 -5.49 8.99
N ILE A 167 -1.58 -6.45 8.06
CA ILE A 167 -1.89 -7.86 8.35
C ILE A 167 -0.58 -8.65 8.31
N SER A 168 -0.30 -9.36 9.38
CA SER A 168 0.81 -10.32 9.48
C SER A 168 0.41 -11.46 10.42
N HIS A 169 0.98 -12.65 10.18
CA HIS A 169 0.92 -13.77 11.10
C HIS A 169 2.17 -13.86 12.00
N ARG A 170 3.08 -12.89 11.87
CA ARG A 170 4.32 -12.81 12.66
C ARG A 170 4.15 -11.81 13.79
N LEU A 171 3.94 -12.31 15.00
CA LEU A 171 3.69 -11.48 16.18
C LEU A 171 4.81 -10.48 16.47
N GLU A 172 6.06 -10.85 16.23
CA GLU A 172 7.23 -9.99 16.44
C GLU A 172 7.13 -8.71 15.58
N GLU A 173 6.66 -8.82 14.32
CA GLU A 173 6.47 -7.69 13.42
C GLU A 173 5.34 -6.77 13.89
N ILE A 174 4.23 -7.38 14.31
CA ILE A 174 3.07 -6.66 14.85
C ILE A 174 3.47 -5.86 16.08
N MET A 175 4.15 -6.50 17.04
CA MET A 175 4.62 -5.84 18.25
C MET A 175 5.62 -4.71 17.97
N GLU A 176 6.37 -4.84 16.89
CA GLU A 176 7.33 -3.82 16.50
C GLU A 176 6.69 -2.57 15.93
N VAL A 177 5.67 -2.68 15.05
CA VAL A 177 5.17 -1.53 14.26
C VAL A 177 3.77 -1.05 14.64
N CYS A 178 2.92 -1.89 15.25
CA CYS A 178 1.53 -1.53 15.50
C CYS A 178 1.34 -0.76 16.81
N ASP A 179 0.36 0.13 16.82
CA ASP A 179 -0.11 0.82 18.03
C ASP A 179 -1.33 0.11 18.63
N THR A 180 -2.09 -0.61 17.79
CA THR A 180 -3.27 -1.38 18.18
C THR A 180 -3.29 -2.67 17.37
N VAL A 181 -3.68 -3.77 18.02
CA VAL A 181 -3.83 -5.09 17.38
C VAL A 181 -5.24 -5.58 17.59
N SER A 182 -5.89 -6.01 16.50
CA SER A 182 -7.19 -6.67 16.53
C SER A 182 -7.05 -8.11 16.07
N VAL A 183 -7.47 -9.04 16.90
CA VAL A 183 -7.45 -10.48 16.61
C VAL A 183 -8.79 -10.88 15.98
N LEU A 184 -8.72 -11.42 14.77
CA LEU A 184 -9.88 -11.97 14.06
C LEU A 184 -9.72 -13.48 13.91
N ARG A 185 -10.76 -14.24 14.24
CA ARG A 185 -10.83 -15.69 14.06
C ARG A 185 -12.21 -16.08 13.53
N ASP A 186 -12.26 -16.89 12.51
CA ASP A 186 -13.49 -17.38 11.86
C ASP A 186 -14.48 -16.27 11.43
N GLY A 187 -13.94 -15.07 11.13
CA GLY A 187 -14.73 -13.90 10.72
C GLY A 187 -15.25 -13.05 11.87
N GLU A 188 -14.95 -13.40 13.11
CA GLU A 188 -15.33 -12.66 14.31
C GLU A 188 -14.15 -11.89 14.90
N LEU A 189 -14.42 -10.69 15.42
CA LEU A 189 -13.47 -9.92 16.21
C LEU A 189 -13.46 -10.49 17.64
N ILE A 190 -12.36 -11.15 18.00
CA ILE A 190 -12.20 -11.77 19.32
C ILE A 190 -11.76 -10.75 20.37
N SER A 191 -10.73 -9.98 20.05
CA SER A 191 -10.13 -9.03 20.99
C SER A 191 -9.44 -7.89 20.26
N THR A 192 -9.22 -6.78 20.99
CA THR A 192 -8.44 -5.64 20.54
C THR A 192 -7.54 -5.20 21.68
N TYR A 193 -6.26 -5.01 21.40
CA TYR A 193 -5.23 -4.65 22.36
C TYR A 193 -4.56 -3.35 21.96
N SER A 194 -4.33 -2.45 22.92
CA SER A 194 -3.44 -1.30 22.74
C SER A 194 -1.99 -1.73 22.93
N LYS A 195 -1.05 -0.87 22.50
CA LYS A 195 0.40 -1.17 22.57
C LYS A 195 0.89 -1.46 24.00
N GLU A 196 0.28 -0.83 25.02
CA GLU A 196 0.61 -1.05 26.42
C GLU A 196 0.18 -2.44 26.92
N GLU A 197 -0.76 -3.08 26.22
CA GLU A 197 -1.30 -4.40 26.56
C GLU A 197 -0.66 -5.53 25.75
N PHE A 198 0.34 -5.23 24.90
CA PHE A 198 0.98 -6.22 24.04
C PHE A 198 1.74 -7.25 24.88
N ASP A 199 1.24 -8.47 24.88
CA ASP A 199 1.86 -9.64 25.49
C ASP A 199 1.74 -10.84 24.52
N CYS A 200 2.88 -11.40 24.13
CA CYS A 200 2.92 -12.55 23.22
C CYS A 200 2.08 -13.73 23.72
N HIS A 201 1.97 -13.95 25.03
CA HIS A 201 1.19 -15.06 25.59
C HIS A 201 -0.31 -14.86 25.42
N ARG A 202 -0.81 -13.64 25.47
CA ARG A 202 -2.23 -13.34 25.26
C ARG A 202 -2.67 -13.57 23.83
N PHE A 203 -1.84 -13.24 22.84
CA PHE A 203 -2.20 -13.43 21.42
C PHE A 203 -2.23 -14.89 20.98
N THR A 204 -1.59 -15.81 21.73
CA THR A 204 -1.58 -17.26 21.40
C THR A 204 -2.76 -17.99 22.04
N ASP A 205 -3.40 -17.41 23.03
CA ASP A 205 -4.53 -18.01 23.74
C ASP A 205 -5.89 -17.64 23.09
N ASP A 206 -5.96 -16.55 22.31
CA ASP A 206 -7.12 -16.08 21.54
C ASP A 206 -7.11 -16.63 20.10
#